data_acfa94bdc62aa5421bce959f3947dd22
#
_entry.id   acfa94bdc62aa5421bce959f3947dd22
#
_cell.length_a   1.000
_cell.length_b   1.000
_cell.length_c   1.000
_cell.angle_alpha   90.00
_cell.angle_beta   90.00
_cell.angle_gamma   90.00
#
_symmetry.space_group_name_H-M   'P 1'
#
loop_
_entity.id
_entity.type
_entity.pdbx_description
1 polymer ?
#
loop_
_entity_poly.entity_id
_entity_poly.type
_entity_poly.pdbx_seq_one_letter_code
_entity_poly.pdbx_strand_id
1 'polypeptide(L)'
;NVTSSSALIVGDRVYVATSNGVDWSHTNIPSPLSPSWVALDKNTGELIGEDGSGASASALHAAWSSLTYGVIGGEETLIWGGTDGFCYGYSTQPERDEDGYDLYNPKWKVDCNEPHYRIDKNGKKVPYATPPGSSELIGTPVLYKGKIYCAIGQDPEHGDGVGRLSCIDGKTGNVLWKYTDVGRTISTVSVLDDLVYIAEYAGIIHCLDANTGKLYWTHDSFSRIWGSTLAVAGKVLLGNEDGDLLILDHGKKEPEVKTVNLGAPVYSSPVVANGTLYVATQTHLYAIGE
;
A
#
# COMPACT_ATOMS: atom_id res chain seq x y z
N ASN A 1 -6.88 16.24 5.69
CA ASN A 1 -5.96 15.66 4.70
C ASN A 1 -6.72 15.17 3.48
N VAL A 2 -6.03 14.90 2.39
CA VAL A 2 -6.60 14.50 1.10
C VAL A 2 -6.34 13.00 0.90
N THR A 3 -7.32 12.25 0.38
CA THR A 3 -7.07 10.89 -0.09
C THR A 3 -6.45 10.90 -1.48
N SER A 4 -5.54 9.97 -1.74
CA SER A 4 -4.98 9.69 -3.06
C SER A 4 -5.29 8.27 -3.54
N SER A 5 -6.19 7.57 -2.84
CA SER A 5 -6.58 6.21 -3.21
C SER A 5 -7.31 6.16 -4.55
N SER A 6 -7.10 5.08 -5.28
CA SER A 6 -7.85 4.76 -6.49
C SER A 6 -9.14 4.03 -6.16
N ALA A 7 -10.21 4.31 -6.90
CA ALA A 7 -11.45 3.56 -6.79
C ALA A 7 -11.27 2.12 -7.30
N LEU A 8 -11.77 1.14 -6.54
CA LEU A 8 -11.83 -0.26 -6.93
C LEU A 8 -13.24 -0.59 -7.44
N ILE A 9 -13.36 -1.17 -8.63
CA ILE A 9 -14.64 -1.61 -9.18
C ILE A 9 -14.69 -3.14 -9.20
N VAL A 10 -15.70 -3.71 -8.55
CA VAL A 10 -15.97 -5.15 -8.56
C VAL A 10 -17.46 -5.38 -8.89
N GLY A 11 -17.72 -5.95 -10.04
CA GLY A 11 -19.11 -6.10 -10.54
C GLY A 11 -19.81 -4.75 -10.69
N ASP A 12 -20.88 -4.55 -9.93
CA ASP A 12 -21.66 -3.32 -9.91
C ASP A 12 -21.34 -2.41 -8.70
N ARG A 13 -20.26 -2.66 -7.99
CA ARG A 13 -19.85 -1.88 -6.81
C ARG A 13 -18.57 -1.09 -7.06
N VAL A 14 -18.54 0.13 -6.55
CA VAL A 14 -17.36 0.99 -6.47
C VAL A 14 -16.97 1.13 -5.01
N TYR A 15 -15.75 0.79 -4.67
CA TYR A 15 -15.18 0.97 -3.34
C TYR A 15 -14.19 2.12 -3.38
N VAL A 16 -14.32 3.08 -2.45
CA VAL A 16 -13.49 4.29 -2.43
C VAL A 16 -13.20 4.73 -1.00
N ALA A 17 -11.95 5.09 -0.73
CA ALA A 17 -11.56 5.66 0.55
C ALA A 17 -12.09 7.09 0.71
N THR A 18 -12.41 7.47 1.96
CA THR A 18 -13.14 8.70 2.29
C THR A 18 -12.23 9.84 2.76
N SER A 19 -10.95 9.78 2.70
CA SER A 19 -10.10 10.90 3.14
C SER A 19 -10.18 11.24 4.65
N ASN A 20 -10.83 10.41 5.47
CA ASN A 20 -10.83 10.59 6.92
C ASN A 20 -9.43 10.33 7.49
N GLY A 21 -9.09 11.10 8.51
CA GLY A 21 -7.79 11.02 9.16
C GLY A 21 -7.60 12.17 10.14
N VAL A 22 -6.35 12.59 10.31
CA VAL A 22 -6.00 13.71 11.20
C VAL A 22 -6.22 15.05 10.50
N ASP A 23 -6.41 16.09 11.31
CA ASP A 23 -6.50 17.48 10.86
C ASP A 23 -5.11 18.07 10.48
N TRP A 24 -5.07 19.35 10.16
CA TRP A 24 -3.83 20.05 9.82
C TRP A 24 -2.80 20.12 10.95
N SER A 25 -3.22 19.90 12.21
CA SER A 25 -2.30 19.81 13.35
C SER A 25 -1.57 18.47 13.41
N HIS A 26 -2.00 17.47 12.64
CA HIS A 26 -1.54 16.08 12.64
C HIS A 26 -1.64 15.39 14.01
N THR A 27 -2.55 15.88 14.86
CA THR A 27 -2.75 15.35 16.22
C THR A 27 -4.20 15.02 16.54
N ASN A 28 -5.16 15.71 15.94
CA ASN A 28 -6.56 15.51 16.19
C ASN A 28 -7.25 14.73 15.07
N ILE A 29 -8.21 13.89 15.42
CA ILE A 29 -9.08 13.19 14.48
C ILE A 29 -10.46 13.83 14.53
N PRO A 30 -10.81 14.69 13.52
CA PRO A 30 -12.06 15.48 13.56
C PRO A 30 -13.33 14.62 13.49
N SER A 31 -13.26 13.48 12.80
CA SER A 31 -14.42 12.61 12.54
C SER A 31 -14.09 11.14 12.86
N PRO A 32 -13.89 10.79 14.14
CA PRO A 32 -13.42 9.46 14.51
C PRO A 32 -14.45 8.34 14.23
N LEU A 33 -15.72 8.68 14.04
CA LEU A 33 -16.79 7.72 13.74
C LEU A 33 -17.10 7.63 12.23
N SER A 34 -16.47 8.44 11.41
CA SER A 34 -16.68 8.37 9.95
C SER A 34 -16.03 7.13 9.36
N PRO A 35 -16.65 6.48 8.36
CA PRO A 35 -16.06 5.32 7.71
C PRO A 35 -14.78 5.68 6.98
N SER A 36 -13.80 4.76 6.97
CA SER A 36 -12.55 4.97 6.24
C SER A 36 -12.72 4.78 4.73
N TRP A 37 -13.70 4.00 4.33
CA TRP A 37 -14.09 3.79 2.93
C TRP A 37 -15.57 3.43 2.83
N VAL A 38 -16.14 3.60 1.65
CA VAL A 38 -17.54 3.29 1.33
C VAL A 38 -17.65 2.45 0.07
N ALA A 39 -18.75 1.70 -0.03
CA ALA A 39 -19.17 1.00 -1.24
C ALA A 39 -20.40 1.68 -1.84
N LEU A 40 -20.35 2.00 -3.12
CA LEU A 40 -21.43 2.64 -3.86
C LEU A 40 -21.87 1.74 -5.00
N ASP A 41 -23.15 1.80 -5.38
CA ASP A 41 -23.63 1.25 -6.66
C ASP A 41 -23.02 2.04 -7.82
N LYS A 42 -22.38 1.34 -8.74
CA LYS A 42 -21.66 1.92 -9.87
C LYS A 42 -22.58 2.68 -10.85
N ASN A 43 -23.85 2.30 -10.93
CA ASN A 43 -24.78 2.82 -11.92
C ASN A 43 -25.61 3.98 -11.34
N THR A 44 -25.96 3.93 -10.05
CA THR A 44 -26.82 4.90 -9.39
C THR A 44 -26.07 5.87 -8.49
N GLY A 45 -24.89 5.48 -7.98
CA GLY A 45 -24.13 6.21 -6.96
C GLY A 45 -24.69 6.08 -5.54
N GLU A 46 -25.72 5.23 -5.34
CA GLU A 46 -26.31 5.00 -4.03
C GLU A 46 -25.33 4.26 -3.10
N LEU A 47 -25.38 4.60 -1.81
CA LEU A 47 -24.58 3.93 -0.79
C LEU A 47 -25.07 2.48 -0.57
N ILE A 48 -24.17 1.52 -0.74
CA ILE A 48 -24.42 0.10 -0.47
C ILE A 48 -24.00 -0.27 0.96
N GLY A 49 -22.96 0.37 1.46
CA GLY A 49 -22.46 0.13 2.81
C GLY A 49 -21.12 0.82 3.05
N GLU A 50 -20.66 0.77 4.28
CA GLU A 50 -19.48 1.49 4.74
C GLU A 50 -18.57 0.65 5.62
N ASP A 51 -17.31 1.07 5.78
CA ASP A 51 -16.32 0.42 6.62
C ASP A 51 -16.74 0.39 8.08
N GLY A 52 -16.89 -0.81 8.65
CA GLY A 52 -17.19 -1.06 10.05
C GLY A 52 -15.97 -1.32 10.94
N SER A 53 -14.74 -1.13 10.44
CA SER A 53 -13.52 -1.43 11.21
C SER A 53 -13.28 -0.50 12.39
N GLY A 54 -13.79 0.74 12.33
CA GLY A 54 -13.49 1.79 13.28
C GLY A 54 -12.05 2.34 13.18
N ALA A 55 -11.33 2.08 12.08
CA ALA A 55 -9.94 2.49 11.90
C ALA A 55 -9.76 4.01 11.98
N SER A 56 -10.74 4.79 11.56
CA SER A 56 -10.71 6.26 11.63
C SER A 56 -10.48 6.78 13.04
N ALA A 57 -10.97 6.09 14.08
CA ALA A 57 -10.79 6.50 15.48
C ALA A 57 -9.35 6.40 15.99
N SER A 58 -8.50 5.66 15.29
CA SER A 58 -7.08 5.47 15.59
C SER A 58 -6.15 5.84 14.44
N ALA A 59 -6.63 6.63 13.50
CA ALA A 59 -5.86 7.09 12.34
C ALA A 59 -4.55 7.75 12.76
N LEU A 60 -3.46 7.39 12.09
CA LEU A 60 -2.15 8.01 12.27
C LEU A 60 -1.99 9.21 11.35
N HIS A 61 -2.56 9.12 10.15
CA HIS A 61 -2.56 10.20 9.16
C HIS A 61 -3.82 10.11 8.27
N ALA A 62 -3.70 10.07 6.94
CA ALA A 62 -4.80 10.05 5.99
C ALA A 62 -5.00 8.67 5.34
N ALA A 63 -6.15 8.44 4.69
CA ALA A 63 -6.45 7.22 3.97
C ALA A 63 -5.89 7.31 2.53
N TRP A 64 -4.71 6.77 2.30
CA TRP A 64 -4.05 6.78 1.00
C TRP A 64 -4.08 5.43 0.28
N SER A 65 -4.14 4.33 1.04
CA SER A 65 -4.19 2.99 0.48
C SER A 65 -5.51 2.74 -0.25
N SER A 66 -5.43 2.14 -1.43
CA SER A 66 -6.60 1.65 -2.16
C SER A 66 -7.05 0.29 -1.63
N LEU A 67 -8.31 -0.07 -1.91
CA LEU A 67 -8.77 -1.43 -1.66
C LEU A 67 -8.24 -2.37 -2.74
N THR A 68 -8.04 -3.63 -2.36
CA THR A 68 -7.73 -4.75 -3.25
C THR A 68 -8.85 -5.79 -3.17
N TYR A 69 -9.15 -6.42 -4.30
CA TYR A 69 -10.12 -7.51 -4.38
C TYR A 69 -9.46 -8.78 -4.93
N GLY A 70 -9.92 -9.93 -4.45
CA GLY A 70 -9.58 -11.21 -5.03
C GLY A 70 -10.33 -12.37 -4.39
N VAL A 71 -10.12 -13.57 -4.95
CA VAL A 71 -10.71 -14.81 -4.44
C VAL A 71 -9.66 -15.58 -3.66
N ILE A 72 -9.92 -15.84 -2.38
CA ILE A 72 -9.02 -16.55 -1.47
C ILE A 72 -9.72 -17.80 -0.93
N GLY A 73 -9.21 -18.97 -1.29
CA GLY A 73 -9.83 -20.23 -0.86
C GLY A 73 -11.28 -20.42 -1.33
N GLY A 74 -11.65 -19.81 -2.46
CA GLY A 74 -13.02 -19.84 -3.00
C GLY A 74 -13.93 -18.72 -2.50
N GLU A 75 -13.49 -17.86 -1.60
CA GLU A 75 -14.25 -16.74 -1.05
C GLU A 75 -13.78 -15.40 -1.64
N GLU A 76 -14.71 -14.58 -2.09
CA GLU A 76 -14.45 -13.19 -2.48
C GLU A 76 -14.05 -12.38 -1.26
N THR A 77 -12.95 -11.66 -1.36
CA THR A 77 -12.35 -10.94 -0.24
C THR A 77 -11.90 -9.55 -0.69
N LEU A 78 -12.25 -8.54 0.11
CA LEU A 78 -11.67 -7.21 0.03
C LEU A 78 -10.53 -7.09 1.05
N ILE A 79 -9.49 -6.38 0.67
CA ILE A 79 -8.31 -6.15 1.50
C ILE A 79 -8.04 -4.65 1.50
N TRP A 80 -7.75 -4.09 2.67
CA TRP A 80 -7.44 -2.67 2.80
C TRP A 80 -6.31 -2.42 3.78
N GLY A 81 -5.44 -1.48 3.44
CA GLY A 81 -4.40 -0.95 4.30
C GLY A 81 -4.89 0.24 5.09
N GLY A 82 -4.98 0.09 6.41
CA GLY A 82 -5.57 1.09 7.29
C GLY A 82 -4.66 2.28 7.60
N THR A 83 -5.30 3.42 7.85
CA THR A 83 -4.67 4.65 8.34
C THR A 83 -4.07 4.50 9.73
N ASP A 84 -4.44 3.46 10.45
CA ASP A 84 -3.96 3.10 11.78
C ASP A 84 -2.81 2.09 11.76
N GLY A 85 -2.35 1.69 10.55
CA GLY A 85 -1.24 0.77 10.35
C GLY A 85 -1.63 -0.71 10.47
N PHE A 86 -2.93 -1.03 10.41
CA PHE A 86 -3.43 -2.40 10.31
C PHE A 86 -3.78 -2.74 8.87
N CYS A 87 -3.54 -3.99 8.48
CA CYS A 87 -4.11 -4.58 7.27
C CYS A 87 -5.40 -5.31 7.64
N TYR A 88 -6.44 -5.11 6.85
CA TYR A 88 -7.79 -5.64 7.09
C TYR A 88 -8.25 -6.52 5.94
N GLY A 89 -8.96 -7.60 6.26
CA GLY A 89 -9.65 -8.44 5.28
C GLY A 89 -11.14 -8.49 5.56
N TYR A 90 -11.96 -8.31 4.52
CA TYR A 90 -13.42 -8.21 4.62
C TYR A 90 -14.13 -9.18 3.69
N SER A 91 -15.41 -9.45 3.98
CA SER A 91 -16.36 -9.98 3.00
C SER A 91 -16.66 -8.93 1.93
N THR A 92 -17.07 -9.35 0.74
CA THR A 92 -17.65 -8.45 -0.28
C THR A 92 -19.13 -8.13 -0.01
N GLN A 93 -19.73 -8.69 1.03
CA GLN A 93 -21.11 -8.44 1.42
C GLN A 93 -21.11 -7.69 2.76
N PRO A 94 -21.86 -6.57 2.87
CA PRO A 94 -22.05 -5.90 4.14
C PRO A 94 -23.02 -6.68 5.03
N GLU A 95 -22.97 -6.42 6.30
CA GLU A 95 -23.91 -6.92 7.32
C GLU A 95 -24.71 -5.75 7.87
N ARG A 96 -26.05 -5.93 8.03
CA ARG A 96 -26.88 -4.90 8.60
C ARG A 96 -26.80 -4.93 10.11
N ASP A 97 -26.46 -3.79 10.72
CA ASP A 97 -26.41 -3.67 12.18
C ASP A 97 -27.79 -3.37 12.81
N GLU A 98 -27.84 -3.27 14.16
CA GLU A 98 -29.06 -3.02 14.93
C GLU A 98 -29.62 -1.61 14.68
N ASP A 99 -28.79 -0.65 14.29
CA ASP A 99 -29.17 0.73 13.99
C ASP A 99 -29.59 0.92 12.52
N GLY A 100 -29.49 -0.13 11.71
CA GLY A 100 -29.91 -0.16 10.33
C GLY A 100 -28.85 0.28 9.31
N TYR A 101 -27.58 0.34 9.69
CA TYR A 101 -26.46 0.59 8.80
C TYR A 101 -25.97 -0.70 8.15
N ASP A 102 -25.60 -0.63 6.90
CA ASP A 102 -24.97 -1.73 6.17
C ASP A 102 -23.45 -1.62 6.28
N LEU A 103 -22.85 -2.45 7.15
CA LEU A 103 -21.44 -2.36 7.52
C LEU A 103 -20.61 -3.50 6.94
N TYR A 104 -19.44 -3.18 6.43
CA TYR A 104 -18.39 -4.13 6.10
C TYR A 104 -17.51 -4.34 7.33
N ASN A 105 -17.81 -5.37 8.11
CA ASN A 105 -17.03 -5.74 9.29
C ASN A 105 -15.80 -6.56 8.87
N PRO A 106 -14.60 -6.28 9.41
CA PRO A 106 -13.41 -7.05 9.06
C PRO A 106 -13.52 -8.48 9.63
N LYS A 107 -13.25 -9.48 8.78
CA LYS A 107 -13.09 -10.89 9.18
C LYS A 107 -11.82 -11.09 10.00
N TRP A 108 -10.80 -10.30 9.70
CA TRP A 108 -9.53 -10.28 10.41
C TRP A 108 -8.83 -8.91 10.24
N LYS A 109 -7.95 -8.60 11.19
CA LYS A 109 -7.03 -7.46 11.13
C LYS A 109 -5.66 -7.83 11.67
N VAL A 110 -4.63 -7.26 11.09
CA VAL A 110 -3.22 -7.52 11.44
C VAL A 110 -2.48 -6.22 11.63
N ASP A 111 -1.84 -6.05 12.79
CA ASP A 111 -0.94 -4.93 13.01
C ASP A 111 0.32 -5.10 12.17
N CYS A 112 0.55 -4.20 11.23
CA CYS A 112 1.74 -4.18 10.38
C CYS A 112 2.91 -3.43 11.00
N ASN A 113 2.74 -2.83 12.18
CA ASN A 113 3.80 -2.25 12.98
C ASN A 113 4.44 -3.27 13.91
N GLU A 114 5.71 -3.06 14.25
CA GLU A 114 6.32 -3.77 15.37
C GLU A 114 5.80 -3.19 16.70
N PRO A 115 5.62 -4.02 17.76
CA PRO A 115 5.08 -3.55 19.02
C PRO A 115 5.82 -2.34 19.61
N HIS A 116 7.14 -2.29 19.44
CA HIS A 116 7.96 -1.18 19.96
C HIS A 116 7.83 0.12 19.16
N TYR A 117 7.21 0.09 17.95
CA TYR A 117 6.84 1.29 17.21
C TYR A 117 5.61 1.97 17.82
N ARG A 118 4.78 1.23 18.56
CA ARG A 118 3.56 1.76 19.19
C ARG A 118 3.80 2.18 20.63
N ILE A 119 4.53 1.36 21.40
CA ILE A 119 4.75 1.55 22.83
C ILE A 119 6.24 1.39 23.10
N ASP A 120 6.83 2.39 23.77
CA ASP A 120 8.23 2.36 24.15
C ASP A 120 8.50 1.38 25.33
N LYS A 121 9.77 1.20 25.68
CA LYS A 121 10.19 0.32 26.79
C LYS A 121 9.66 0.73 28.16
N ASN A 122 9.10 1.95 28.31
CA ASN A 122 8.53 2.46 29.55
C ASN A 122 7.01 2.36 29.54
N GLY A 123 6.40 1.73 28.52
CA GLY A 123 4.94 1.61 28.37
C GLY A 123 4.26 2.88 27.85
N LYS A 124 5.02 3.86 27.34
CA LYS A 124 4.48 5.11 26.81
C LYS A 124 4.24 4.98 25.32
N LYS A 125 3.10 5.53 24.84
CA LYS A 125 2.80 5.62 23.40
C LYS A 125 3.89 6.41 22.68
N VAL A 126 4.42 5.83 21.59
CA VAL A 126 5.36 6.52 20.69
C VAL A 126 4.54 7.35 19.71
N PRO A 127 4.76 8.68 19.64
CA PRO A 127 4.01 9.54 18.71
C PRO A 127 4.30 9.20 17.26
N TYR A 128 3.31 9.44 16.39
CA TYR A 128 3.50 9.46 14.94
C TYR A 128 4.61 10.46 14.55
N ALA A 129 5.31 10.19 13.47
CA ALA A 129 6.42 11.02 12.98
C ALA A 129 7.65 11.10 13.92
N THR A 130 7.72 10.28 14.95
CA THR A 130 8.90 10.17 15.82
C THR A 130 9.54 8.81 15.56
N PRO A 131 10.74 8.72 14.96
CA PRO A 131 11.41 7.44 14.82
C PRO A 131 11.69 6.80 16.19
N PRO A 132 11.33 5.54 16.42
CA PRO A 132 10.66 4.58 15.56
C PRO A 132 9.13 4.52 15.74
N GLY A 133 8.42 5.62 15.56
CA GLY A 133 6.96 5.68 15.75
C GLY A 133 6.15 4.82 14.79
N SER A 134 4.87 4.57 15.15
CA SER A 134 3.95 3.81 14.31
C SER A 134 3.74 4.46 12.95
N SER A 135 3.55 3.64 11.94
CA SER A 135 3.31 4.04 10.55
C SER A 135 2.00 3.46 10.03
N GLU A 136 1.36 4.15 9.11
CA GLU A 136 0.18 3.69 8.36
C GLU A 136 0.57 2.82 7.17
N LEU A 137 -0.42 2.27 6.47
CA LEU A 137 -0.23 1.65 5.15
C LEU A 137 -0.60 2.67 4.07
N ILE A 138 0.40 3.18 3.36
CA ILE A 138 0.23 4.10 2.22
C ILE A 138 0.09 3.30 0.93
N GLY A 139 1.02 2.37 0.69
CA GLY A 139 0.95 1.46 -0.45
C GLY A 139 -0.26 0.53 -0.36
N THR A 140 -0.84 0.20 -1.51
CA THR A 140 -1.97 -0.73 -1.59
C THR A 140 -1.52 -2.16 -1.30
N PRO A 141 -2.21 -2.92 -0.43
CA PRO A 141 -1.91 -4.34 -0.23
C PRO A 141 -2.06 -5.14 -1.54
N VAL A 142 -1.16 -6.06 -1.82
CA VAL A 142 -1.16 -6.87 -3.04
C VAL A 142 -1.48 -8.32 -2.71
N LEU A 143 -2.49 -8.87 -3.39
CA LEU A 143 -2.85 -10.28 -3.30
C LEU A 143 -2.11 -11.09 -4.37
N TYR A 144 -1.37 -12.13 -3.93
CA TYR A 144 -0.72 -13.07 -4.82
C TYR A 144 -0.76 -14.48 -4.23
N LYS A 145 -1.34 -15.45 -4.97
CA LYS A 145 -1.47 -16.86 -4.56
C LYS A 145 -2.03 -17.04 -3.14
N GLY A 146 -3.07 -16.28 -2.79
CA GLY A 146 -3.72 -16.34 -1.47
C GLY A 146 -2.96 -15.68 -0.33
N LYS A 147 -1.82 -15.06 -0.59
CA LYS A 147 -1.03 -14.28 0.36
C LYS A 147 -1.16 -12.79 0.06
N ILE A 148 -1.10 -11.98 1.10
CA ILE A 148 -1.18 -10.52 1.02
C ILE A 148 0.18 -9.95 1.41
N TYR A 149 0.68 -9.04 0.58
CA TYR A 149 1.93 -8.33 0.80
C TYR A 149 1.62 -6.84 0.98
N CYS A 150 2.03 -6.29 2.10
CA CYS A 150 1.83 -4.88 2.41
C CYS A 150 2.98 -4.34 3.28
N ALA A 151 3.28 -3.07 3.10
CA ALA A 151 4.34 -2.42 3.84
C ALA A 151 3.84 -1.14 4.51
N ILE A 152 4.35 -0.88 5.71
CA ILE A 152 4.09 0.37 6.43
C ILE A 152 5.02 1.48 5.95
N GLY A 153 4.54 2.70 6.05
CA GLY A 153 5.28 3.92 5.76
C GLY A 153 4.65 5.13 6.42
N GLN A 154 5.33 6.24 6.31
CA GLN A 154 4.89 7.54 6.84
C GLN A 154 4.93 8.59 5.73
N ASP A 155 4.11 9.62 5.87
CA ASP A 155 4.21 10.81 5.06
C ASP A 155 5.65 11.36 5.07
N PRO A 156 6.26 11.61 3.91
CA PRO A 156 7.61 12.16 3.81
C PRO A 156 7.84 13.48 4.55
N GLU A 157 6.80 14.26 4.80
CA GLU A 157 6.88 15.52 5.53
C GLU A 157 7.04 15.33 7.05
N HIS A 158 6.86 14.10 7.56
CA HIS A 158 6.85 13.79 8.99
C HIS A 158 8.08 13.00 9.48
N GLY A 159 9.23 13.26 8.92
CA GLY A 159 10.50 12.67 9.36
C GLY A 159 10.82 11.35 8.63
N ASP A 160 11.77 10.59 9.18
CA ASP A 160 12.34 9.43 8.48
C ASP A 160 11.44 8.21 8.49
N GLY A 161 10.55 8.08 9.47
CA GLY A 161 9.65 6.94 9.59
C GLY A 161 10.37 5.60 9.74
N VAL A 162 9.58 4.55 9.84
CA VAL A 162 10.05 3.15 9.86
C VAL A 162 9.36 2.35 8.78
N GLY A 163 9.97 1.27 8.35
CA GLY A 163 9.41 0.34 7.39
C GLY A 163 9.24 -1.06 7.99
N ARG A 164 8.34 -1.81 7.42
CA ARG A 164 8.20 -3.25 7.57
C ARG A 164 7.34 -3.76 6.43
N LEU A 165 7.87 -4.72 5.68
CA LEU A 165 7.08 -5.50 4.73
C LEU A 165 6.52 -6.73 5.45
N SER A 166 5.23 -6.96 5.31
CA SER A 166 4.52 -8.11 5.89
C SER A 166 3.94 -8.99 4.78
N CYS A 167 4.09 -10.31 4.94
CA CYS A 167 3.34 -11.30 4.19
C CYS A 167 2.31 -11.94 5.12
N ILE A 168 1.05 -11.90 4.73
CA ILE A 168 -0.09 -12.29 5.54
C ILE A 168 -0.84 -13.39 4.79
N ASP A 169 -1.28 -14.44 5.50
CA ASP A 169 -2.22 -15.40 4.97
C ASP A 169 -3.58 -14.72 4.75
N GLY A 170 -4.02 -14.66 3.51
CA GLY A 170 -5.21 -13.88 3.15
C GLY A 170 -6.52 -14.45 3.67
N LYS A 171 -6.54 -15.74 4.06
CA LYS A 171 -7.73 -16.38 4.63
C LYS A 171 -7.86 -16.13 6.14
N THR A 172 -6.73 -16.19 6.85
CA THR A 172 -6.72 -16.22 8.32
C THR A 172 -6.25 -14.92 8.96
N GLY A 173 -5.57 -14.05 8.21
CA GLY A 173 -4.90 -12.87 8.73
C GLY A 173 -3.60 -13.18 9.49
N ASN A 174 -3.10 -14.41 9.50
CA ASN A 174 -1.86 -14.75 10.17
C ASN A 174 -0.65 -14.19 9.41
N VAL A 175 0.28 -13.57 10.13
CA VAL A 175 1.57 -13.15 9.55
C VAL A 175 2.40 -14.40 9.26
N LEU A 176 2.72 -14.63 7.99
CA LEU A 176 3.55 -15.75 7.54
C LEU A 176 5.03 -15.44 7.69
N TRP A 177 5.42 -14.24 7.31
CA TRP A 177 6.76 -13.69 7.52
C TRP A 177 6.73 -12.16 7.52
N LYS A 178 7.78 -11.56 8.03
CA LYS A 178 8.01 -10.11 8.01
C LYS A 178 9.47 -9.82 7.66
N TYR A 179 9.69 -8.67 7.02
CA TYR A 179 11.01 -8.16 6.69
C TYR A 179 11.11 -6.73 7.22
N THR A 180 12.08 -6.49 8.09
CA THR A 180 12.26 -5.23 8.84
C THR A 180 13.49 -4.45 8.41
N ASP A 181 14.33 -5.02 7.54
CA ASP A 181 15.49 -4.34 6.95
C ASP A 181 15.10 -3.51 5.72
N VAL A 182 13.93 -2.92 5.78
CA VAL A 182 13.38 -1.99 4.80
C VAL A 182 13.02 -0.70 5.52
N GLY A 183 13.42 0.43 4.98
CA GLY A 183 13.05 1.74 5.48
C GLY A 183 11.61 2.12 5.15
N ARG A 184 11.23 3.35 5.47
CA ARG A 184 9.93 3.90 5.11
C ARG A 184 9.63 3.70 3.64
N THR A 185 8.44 3.14 3.33
CA THR A 185 7.96 2.98 1.97
C THR A 185 6.57 3.59 1.79
N ILE A 186 6.39 4.29 0.68
CA ILE A 186 5.08 4.75 0.21
C ILE A 186 4.64 3.97 -1.04
N SER A 187 5.51 3.07 -1.50
CA SER A 187 5.32 2.24 -2.69
C SER A 187 4.45 1.03 -2.43
N THR A 188 3.65 0.65 -3.40
CA THR A 188 3.02 -0.67 -3.49
C THR A 188 4.05 -1.68 -3.98
N VAL A 189 4.06 -2.87 -3.41
CA VAL A 189 4.92 -3.96 -3.90
C VAL A 189 4.48 -4.46 -5.26
N SER A 190 5.38 -5.03 -6.05
CA SER A 190 5.03 -5.89 -7.17
C SER A 190 5.50 -7.32 -6.92
N VAL A 191 4.69 -8.30 -7.34
CA VAL A 191 5.01 -9.72 -7.16
C VAL A 191 4.93 -10.43 -8.51
N LEU A 192 6.02 -11.08 -8.90
CA LEU A 192 6.13 -11.86 -10.13
C LEU A 192 7.00 -13.08 -9.90
N ASP A 193 6.57 -14.27 -10.36
CA ASP A 193 7.31 -15.54 -10.29
C ASP A 193 7.91 -15.83 -8.90
N ASP A 194 7.07 -15.64 -7.85
CA ASP A 194 7.44 -15.81 -6.46
C ASP A 194 8.59 -14.90 -5.96
N LEU A 195 8.80 -13.76 -6.62
CA LEU A 195 9.66 -12.67 -6.16
C LEU A 195 8.83 -11.43 -5.83
N VAL A 196 9.15 -10.78 -4.72
CA VAL A 196 8.56 -9.51 -4.27
C VAL A 196 9.57 -8.41 -4.49
N TYR A 197 9.12 -7.32 -5.11
CA TYR A 197 9.91 -6.09 -5.28
C TYR A 197 9.23 -4.96 -4.51
N ILE A 198 10.01 -4.23 -3.74
CA ILE A 198 9.56 -3.06 -2.99
C ILE A 198 10.62 -1.98 -3.03
N ALA A 199 10.19 -0.73 -3.09
CA ALA A 199 11.07 0.42 -3.06
C ALA A 199 10.85 1.24 -1.78
N GLU A 200 11.94 1.64 -1.13
CA GLU A 200 11.93 2.63 -0.06
C GLU A 200 11.81 4.03 -0.64
N TYR A 201 11.22 4.92 0.14
CA TYR A 201 11.24 6.35 -0.20
C TYR A 201 12.67 6.90 -0.36
N ALA A 202 13.63 6.38 0.42
CA ALA A 202 15.04 6.76 0.36
C ALA A 202 15.75 6.37 -0.94
N GLY A 203 15.13 5.53 -1.80
CA GLY A 203 15.68 5.16 -3.11
C GLY A 203 16.18 3.73 -3.21
N ILE A 204 16.10 2.93 -2.15
CA ILE A 204 16.57 1.55 -2.15
C ILE A 204 15.47 0.61 -2.63
N ILE A 205 15.78 -0.21 -3.61
CA ILE A 205 14.90 -1.25 -4.14
C ILE A 205 15.33 -2.59 -3.57
N HIS A 206 14.38 -3.40 -3.11
CA HIS A 206 14.64 -4.72 -2.55
C HIS A 206 13.95 -5.80 -3.40
N CYS A 207 14.63 -6.94 -3.57
CA CYS A 207 14.06 -8.15 -4.12
C CYS A 207 14.10 -9.27 -3.08
N LEU A 208 12.93 -9.83 -2.78
CA LEU A 208 12.76 -10.88 -1.77
C LEU A 208 12.06 -12.11 -2.36
N ASP A 209 12.26 -13.25 -1.70
CA ASP A 209 11.46 -14.44 -1.93
C ASP A 209 10.05 -14.26 -1.38
N ALA A 210 9.03 -14.40 -2.21
CA ALA A 210 7.64 -14.20 -1.82
C ALA A 210 7.14 -15.21 -0.77
N ASN A 211 7.73 -16.40 -0.70
CA ASN A 211 7.29 -17.44 0.22
C ASN A 211 7.93 -17.32 1.61
N THR A 212 9.16 -16.81 1.67
CA THR A 212 9.98 -16.84 2.89
C THR A 212 10.39 -15.48 3.42
N GLY A 213 10.28 -14.41 2.61
CA GLY A 213 10.79 -13.08 2.93
C GLY A 213 12.32 -12.96 2.88
N LYS A 214 13.02 -13.99 2.35
CA LYS A 214 14.48 -13.94 2.23
C LYS A 214 14.88 -12.89 1.21
N LEU A 215 15.74 -11.97 1.63
CA LEU A 215 16.37 -10.99 0.74
C LEU A 215 17.31 -11.69 -0.26
N TYR A 216 17.20 -11.32 -1.53
CA TYR A 216 18.12 -11.73 -2.59
C TYR A 216 19.13 -10.64 -2.91
N TRP A 217 18.65 -9.41 -3.15
CA TRP A 217 19.49 -8.25 -3.45
C TRP A 217 18.79 -6.93 -3.11
N THR A 218 19.59 -5.89 -3.01
CA THR A 218 19.13 -4.49 -2.97
C THR A 218 19.84 -3.70 -4.05
N HIS A 219 19.19 -2.64 -4.53
CA HIS A 219 19.78 -1.66 -5.45
C HIS A 219 19.46 -0.25 -4.98
N ASP A 220 20.47 0.62 -4.91
CA ASP A 220 20.30 2.02 -4.58
C ASP A 220 20.18 2.84 -5.86
N SER A 221 19.07 3.55 -6.03
CA SER A 221 18.83 4.47 -7.15
C SER A 221 19.46 5.85 -6.94
N PHE A 222 20.02 6.09 -5.75
CA PHE A 222 20.59 7.37 -5.30
C PHE A 222 19.62 8.57 -5.35
N SER A 223 18.31 8.32 -5.50
CA SER A 223 17.27 9.33 -5.57
C SER A 223 15.98 8.82 -4.98
N ARG A 224 15.13 9.71 -4.49
CA ARG A 224 13.87 9.36 -3.82
C ARG A 224 12.90 8.67 -4.78
N ILE A 225 12.18 7.67 -4.28
CA ILE A 225 11.18 6.92 -5.03
C ILE A 225 9.80 7.16 -4.38
N TRP A 226 8.89 7.72 -5.17
CA TRP A 226 7.50 7.98 -4.79
C TRP A 226 6.55 6.94 -5.38
N GLY A 227 6.82 6.51 -6.59
CA GLY A 227 6.02 5.54 -7.32
C GLY A 227 6.25 4.11 -6.84
N SER A 228 5.45 3.20 -7.36
CA SER A 228 5.55 1.78 -7.08
C SER A 228 6.39 1.07 -8.14
N THR A 229 6.94 -0.07 -7.78
CA THR A 229 7.58 -0.98 -8.74
C THR A 229 6.55 -1.60 -9.68
N LEU A 230 6.94 -1.87 -10.93
CA LEU A 230 6.17 -2.65 -11.90
C LEU A 230 7.01 -3.83 -12.38
N ALA A 231 6.67 -5.05 -11.96
CA ALA A 231 7.31 -6.26 -12.46
C ALA A 231 6.51 -6.84 -13.62
N VAL A 232 7.09 -6.80 -14.83
CA VAL A 232 6.41 -7.22 -16.07
C VAL A 232 7.42 -7.67 -17.12
N ALA A 233 7.10 -8.69 -17.90
CA ALA A 233 7.88 -9.15 -19.06
C ALA A 233 9.38 -9.36 -18.76
N GLY A 234 9.71 -9.94 -17.60
CA GLY A 234 11.09 -10.20 -17.20
C GLY A 234 11.88 -8.96 -16.78
N LYS A 235 11.20 -7.85 -16.49
CA LYS A 235 11.79 -6.59 -16.02
C LYS A 235 11.07 -6.08 -14.79
N VAL A 236 11.75 -5.22 -14.03
CA VAL A 236 11.20 -4.40 -12.96
C VAL A 236 11.44 -2.94 -13.32
N LEU A 237 10.37 -2.17 -13.39
CA LEU A 237 10.40 -0.76 -13.80
C LEU A 237 9.96 0.12 -12.63
N LEU A 238 10.61 1.27 -12.46
CA LEU A 238 10.19 2.30 -11.52
C LEU A 238 10.84 3.64 -11.86
N GLY A 239 10.23 4.71 -11.42
CA GLY A 239 10.78 6.06 -11.58
C GLY A 239 11.30 6.65 -10.29
N ASN A 240 12.18 7.64 -10.37
CA ASN A 240 12.70 8.37 -9.24
C ASN A 240 12.53 9.90 -9.38
N GLU A 241 12.90 10.64 -8.34
CA GLU A 241 12.75 12.10 -8.27
C GLU A 241 13.70 12.85 -9.19
N ASP A 242 14.84 12.25 -9.59
CA ASP A 242 15.77 12.83 -10.55
C ASP A 242 15.32 12.68 -12.02
N GLY A 243 14.16 12.05 -12.22
CA GLY A 243 13.59 11.84 -13.55
C GLY A 243 14.07 10.59 -14.25
N ASP A 244 14.73 9.70 -13.56
CA ASP A 244 15.19 8.45 -14.11
C ASP A 244 14.09 7.38 -14.10
N LEU A 245 13.89 6.75 -15.23
CA LEU A 245 13.21 5.47 -15.34
C LEU A 245 14.27 4.37 -15.23
N LEU A 246 14.24 3.62 -14.13
CA LEU A 246 15.09 2.46 -13.91
C LEU A 246 14.42 1.23 -14.51
N ILE A 247 15.20 0.42 -15.21
CA ILE A 247 14.81 -0.84 -15.84
C ILE A 247 15.77 -1.91 -15.33
N LEU A 248 15.33 -2.73 -14.39
CA LEU A 248 16.10 -3.78 -13.75
C LEU A 248 15.71 -5.15 -14.33
N ASP A 249 16.66 -6.07 -14.41
CA ASP A 249 16.35 -7.44 -14.77
C ASP A 249 15.59 -8.13 -13.64
N HIS A 250 14.48 -8.82 -14.00
CA HIS A 250 13.74 -9.66 -13.06
C HIS A 250 14.55 -10.91 -12.71
N GLY A 251 14.68 -11.21 -11.42
CA GLY A 251 15.35 -12.43 -10.97
C GLY A 251 15.98 -12.36 -9.59
N LYS A 252 16.52 -13.51 -9.16
CA LYS A 252 17.15 -13.69 -7.83
C LYS A 252 18.60 -13.19 -7.77
N LYS A 253 19.21 -12.93 -8.91
CA LYS A 253 20.58 -12.40 -8.99
C LYS A 253 20.51 -10.88 -8.99
N GLU A 254 21.58 -10.26 -8.53
CA GLU A 254 21.75 -8.82 -8.67
C GLU A 254 21.51 -8.40 -10.14
N PRO A 255 20.60 -7.43 -10.38
CA PRO A 255 20.16 -7.13 -11.75
C PRO A 255 21.18 -6.29 -12.52
N GLU A 256 21.19 -6.45 -13.84
CA GLU A 256 21.64 -5.36 -14.70
C GLU A 256 20.59 -4.23 -14.64
N VAL A 257 21.05 -3.00 -14.47
CA VAL A 257 20.20 -1.82 -14.40
C VAL A 257 20.47 -0.91 -15.58
N LYS A 258 19.42 -0.61 -16.33
CA LYS A 258 19.43 0.43 -17.36
C LYS A 258 18.66 1.62 -16.86
N THR A 259 19.19 2.81 -17.08
CA THR A 259 18.56 4.07 -16.67
C THR A 259 18.29 4.92 -17.90
N VAL A 260 17.08 5.47 -17.96
CA VAL A 260 16.67 6.43 -18.99
C VAL A 260 16.17 7.68 -18.29
N ASN A 261 16.90 8.79 -18.39
CA ASN A 261 16.45 10.05 -17.82
C ASN A 261 15.39 10.70 -18.73
N LEU A 262 14.22 11.01 -18.15
CA LEU A 262 13.06 11.59 -18.84
C LEU A 262 12.98 13.11 -18.72
N GLY A 263 13.97 13.74 -18.10
CA GLY A 263 14.12 15.20 -18.02
C GLY A 263 13.23 15.91 -17.00
N ALA A 264 12.41 15.18 -16.25
CA ALA A 264 11.59 15.70 -15.15
C ALA A 264 11.24 14.57 -14.17
N PRO A 265 11.03 14.87 -12.86
CA PRO A 265 10.72 13.88 -11.82
C PRO A 265 9.61 12.90 -12.22
N VAL A 266 9.80 11.62 -11.89
CA VAL A 266 8.83 10.54 -12.07
C VAL A 266 8.26 10.16 -10.71
N TYR A 267 7.15 10.78 -10.32
CA TYR A 267 6.45 10.49 -9.06
C TYR A 267 5.41 9.37 -9.20
N SER A 268 5.02 9.06 -10.43
CA SER A 268 4.02 8.04 -10.72
C SER A 268 4.61 6.65 -10.85
N SER A 269 3.78 5.63 -10.67
CA SER A 269 4.14 4.25 -11.01
C SER A 269 4.04 4.06 -12.53
N PRO A 270 5.00 3.38 -13.19
CA PRO A 270 4.84 2.92 -14.55
C PRO A 270 3.65 1.97 -14.69
N VAL A 271 2.97 1.99 -15.82
CA VAL A 271 1.82 1.12 -16.12
C VAL A 271 1.95 0.54 -17.51
N VAL A 272 1.60 -0.74 -17.67
CA VAL A 272 1.50 -1.39 -18.98
C VAL A 272 0.04 -1.69 -19.29
N ALA A 273 -0.43 -1.22 -20.42
CA ALA A 273 -1.77 -1.52 -20.93
C ALA A 273 -1.73 -1.70 -22.45
N ASN A 274 -2.41 -2.74 -22.95
CA ASN A 274 -2.53 -3.03 -24.39
C ASN A 274 -1.18 -3.04 -25.14
N GLY A 275 -0.13 -3.61 -24.54
CA GLY A 275 1.20 -3.69 -25.14
C GLY A 275 2.02 -2.37 -25.08
N THR A 276 1.48 -1.33 -24.46
CA THR A 276 2.14 -0.03 -24.34
C THR A 276 2.52 0.24 -22.89
N LEU A 277 3.78 0.66 -22.66
CA LEU A 277 4.25 1.16 -21.39
C LEU A 277 3.96 2.66 -21.28
N TYR A 278 3.30 3.04 -20.19
CA TYR A 278 3.02 4.44 -19.86
C TYR A 278 3.85 4.86 -18.66
N VAL A 279 4.55 5.99 -18.80
CA VAL A 279 5.33 6.62 -17.71
C VAL A 279 4.97 8.10 -17.68
N ALA A 280 4.48 8.59 -16.53
CA ALA A 280 4.20 10.01 -16.35
C ALA A 280 5.30 10.67 -15.52
N THR A 281 5.86 11.75 -16.04
CA THR A 281 6.68 12.70 -15.30
C THR A 281 5.83 13.88 -14.83
N GLN A 282 6.40 14.83 -14.12
CA GLN A 282 5.70 16.08 -13.78
C GLN A 282 5.19 16.85 -15.00
N THR A 283 5.79 16.66 -16.16
CA THR A 283 5.53 17.51 -17.33
C THR A 283 5.00 16.76 -18.54
N HIS A 284 5.22 15.44 -18.65
CA HIS A 284 4.88 14.63 -19.82
C HIS A 284 4.32 13.27 -19.45
N LEU A 285 3.44 12.75 -20.28
CA LEU A 285 3.07 11.34 -20.32
C LEU A 285 3.74 10.69 -21.53
N TYR A 286 4.62 9.73 -21.27
CA TYR A 286 5.25 8.91 -22.28
C TYR A 286 4.42 7.65 -22.52
N ALA A 287 4.15 7.34 -23.79
CA ALA A 287 3.54 6.09 -24.23
C ALA A 287 4.56 5.39 -25.15
N ILE A 288 5.08 4.26 -24.71
CA ILE A 288 6.16 3.52 -25.36
C ILE A 288 5.60 2.15 -25.77
N GLY A 289 5.45 1.92 -27.05
CA GLY A 289 4.97 0.68 -27.64
C GLY A 289 5.72 0.40 -28.95
N GLU A 290 5.45 -0.77 -29.58
CA GLU A 290 5.94 -1.12 -30.91
C GLU A 290 5.26 -0.28 -31.99
#